data_d1a719dfb850baa7e1cc2dc5f87e2a2d
#
_entry.id   d1a719dfb850baa7e1cc2dc5f87e2a2d
#
_cell.length_a   1.000
_cell.length_b   1.000
_cell.length_c   1.000
_cell.angle_alpha   90.00
_cell.angle_beta   90.00
_cell.angle_gamma   90.00
#
_symmetry.space_group_name_H-M   'P 1'
#
loop_
_entity.id
_entity.type
_entity.pdbx_description
1 polymer ?
#
loop_
_entity_poly.entity_id
_entity_poly.type
_entity_poly.pdbx_seq_one_letter_code
_entity_poly.pdbx_strand_id
1 'polypeptide(L)'
;MRFPCLIDKRYCKTPITVHIDSVDLSEDGELETAYTTATTCNLQMGARVSMSKDKESIELSGVALFIGDLCPGIPIIASGTVLVGEQEYSINKGTKNYNPDGTVNYTTLELI
;
A
#
# COMPACT_ATOMS: atom_id res chain seq x y z
N MET A 1 1.90 -1.94 -26.77
CA MET A 1 2.51 -0.67 -26.32
C MET A 1 2.92 -0.79 -24.86
N ARG A 2 4.09 -0.31 -24.54
CA ARG A 2 4.61 -0.35 -23.16
C ARG A 2 4.47 1.03 -22.52
N PHE A 3 3.80 1.09 -21.38
CA PHE A 3 3.60 2.34 -20.66
C PHE A 3 4.77 2.62 -19.71
N PRO A 4 5.27 3.86 -19.64
CA PRO A 4 6.32 4.19 -18.70
C PRO A 4 5.77 4.14 -17.25
N CYS A 5 6.61 3.67 -16.31
CA CYS A 5 6.27 3.71 -14.91
C CYS A 5 6.34 5.16 -14.42
N LEU A 6 5.26 5.63 -13.77
CA LEU A 6 5.18 7.00 -13.27
C LEU A 6 6.00 7.22 -12.00
N ILE A 7 6.43 6.13 -11.34
CA ILE A 7 7.30 6.19 -10.17
C ILE A 7 8.73 5.92 -10.61
N ASP A 8 9.63 6.84 -10.29
CA ASP A 8 11.04 6.71 -10.65
C ASP A 8 11.72 5.68 -9.74
N LYS A 9 12.25 4.62 -10.35
CA LYS A 9 12.96 3.56 -9.65
C LYS A 9 14.12 4.08 -8.80
N ARG A 10 14.75 5.18 -9.18
CA ARG A 10 15.88 5.76 -8.44
C ARG A 10 15.48 6.23 -7.04
N TYR A 11 14.21 6.53 -6.81
CA TYR A 11 13.70 6.99 -5.54
C TYR A 11 13.06 5.89 -4.70
N CYS A 12 12.97 4.67 -5.23
CA CYS A 12 12.40 3.52 -4.53
C CYS A 12 13.50 2.75 -3.83
N LYS A 13 14.10 3.34 -2.79
CA LYS A 13 15.26 2.79 -2.08
C LYS A 13 14.99 2.41 -0.62
N THR A 14 13.84 2.72 -0.09
CA THR A 14 13.51 2.44 1.31
C THR A 14 13.03 1.00 1.46
N PRO A 15 13.74 0.14 2.20
CA PRO A 15 13.27 -1.23 2.46
C PRO A 15 12.00 -1.20 3.30
N ILE A 16 11.03 -2.03 2.92
CA ILE A 16 9.75 -2.10 3.59
C ILE A 16 9.21 -3.53 3.53
N THR A 17 8.57 -3.97 4.62
CA THR A 17 7.85 -5.23 4.66
C THR A 17 6.36 -4.92 4.78
N VAL A 18 5.55 -5.47 3.90
CA VAL A 18 4.12 -5.19 3.83
C VAL A 18 3.33 -6.46 4.11
N HIS A 19 2.36 -6.35 5.01
CA HIS A 19 1.39 -7.40 5.31
C HIS A 19 0.01 -6.89 4.92
N ILE A 20 -0.63 -7.55 3.97
CA ILE A 20 -1.98 -7.21 3.50
C ILE A 20 -2.96 -8.20 4.13
N ASP A 21 -4.00 -7.69 4.77
CA ASP A 21 -5.02 -8.53 5.40
C ASP A 21 -6.01 -9.04 4.36
N SER A 22 -6.55 -10.23 4.61
CA SER A 22 -7.62 -10.77 3.80
C SER A 22 -8.90 -9.95 4.00
N VAL A 23 -9.70 -9.81 2.94
CA VAL A 23 -11.02 -9.20 3.06
C VAL A 23 -12.03 -10.16 3.68
N ASP A 24 -11.71 -11.46 3.74
CA ASP A 24 -12.56 -12.48 4.35
C ASP A 24 -12.11 -12.73 5.78
N LEU A 25 -13.09 -12.95 6.67
CA LEU A 25 -12.80 -13.30 8.06
C LEU A 25 -12.46 -14.79 8.17
N SER A 26 -11.54 -15.12 9.09
CA SER A 26 -11.29 -16.52 9.45
C SER A 26 -12.50 -17.11 10.20
N GLU A 27 -12.45 -18.43 10.48
CA GLU A 27 -13.52 -19.08 11.27
C GLU A 27 -13.71 -18.46 12.65
N ASP A 28 -12.65 -17.87 13.20
CA ASP A 28 -12.69 -17.21 14.51
C ASP A 28 -13.15 -15.75 14.42
N GLY A 29 -13.49 -15.27 13.21
CA GLY A 29 -13.91 -13.88 12.99
C GLY A 29 -12.77 -12.88 12.91
N GLU A 30 -11.53 -13.33 12.83
CA GLU A 30 -10.36 -12.48 12.71
C GLU A 30 -9.92 -12.36 11.24
N LEU A 31 -9.31 -11.22 10.90
CA LEU A 31 -8.70 -11.04 9.58
C LEU A 31 -7.36 -11.77 9.53
N GLU A 32 -7.17 -12.55 8.48
CA GLU A 32 -5.91 -13.24 8.25
C GLU A 32 -5.03 -12.45 7.29
N THR A 33 -3.70 -12.60 7.43
CA THR A 33 -2.77 -12.02 6.48
C THR A 33 -2.87 -12.78 5.16
N ALA A 34 -3.34 -12.10 4.12
CA ALA A 34 -3.52 -12.70 2.80
C ALA A 34 -2.24 -12.66 1.97
N TYR A 35 -1.36 -11.68 2.22
CA TYR A 35 -0.17 -11.45 1.42
C TYR A 35 0.91 -10.76 2.25
N THR A 36 2.13 -11.25 2.15
CA THR A 36 3.29 -10.63 2.80
C THR A 36 4.41 -10.49 1.77
N THR A 37 5.00 -9.33 1.67
CA THR A 37 6.12 -9.09 0.78
C THR A 37 7.13 -8.14 1.41
N ALA A 38 8.40 -8.34 1.08
CA ALA A 38 9.48 -7.44 1.43
C ALA A 38 10.05 -6.86 0.14
N THR A 39 10.07 -5.55 0.04
CA THR A 39 10.50 -4.85 -1.17
C THR A 39 11.07 -3.48 -0.82
N THR A 40 11.28 -2.65 -1.83
CA THR A 40 11.69 -1.25 -1.65
C THR A 40 10.61 -0.33 -2.20
N CYS A 41 10.52 0.86 -1.62
CA CYS A 41 9.50 1.83 -2.00
C CYS A 41 10.04 3.26 -1.95
N ASN A 42 9.29 4.18 -2.54
CA ASN A 42 9.49 5.62 -2.34
C ASN A 42 8.63 6.01 -1.14
N LEU A 43 9.25 6.13 0.02
CA LEU A 43 8.55 6.47 1.26
C LEU A 43 8.57 7.97 1.47
N GLN A 44 7.40 8.58 1.49
CA GLN A 44 7.23 10.01 1.74
C GLN A 44 6.57 10.20 3.10
N MET A 45 7.37 10.52 4.10
CA MET A 45 6.88 10.77 5.46
C MET A 45 6.47 12.22 5.63
N GLY A 46 5.51 12.45 6.51
CA GLY A 46 5.02 13.78 6.82
C GLY A 46 3.52 13.78 7.08
N ALA A 47 3.07 14.71 7.92
CA ALA A 47 1.66 14.82 8.24
C ALA A 47 0.84 15.21 7.01
N ARG A 48 -0.18 14.43 6.70
CA ARG A 48 -1.12 14.67 5.61
C ARG A 48 -2.51 14.35 6.12
N VAL A 49 -3.51 14.96 5.51
CA VAL A 49 -4.92 14.69 5.86
C VAL A 49 -5.58 13.92 4.73
N SER A 50 -6.28 12.85 5.10
CA SER A 50 -7.05 12.05 4.17
C SER A 50 -8.46 11.86 4.74
N MET A 51 -9.38 11.33 3.92
CA MET A 51 -10.74 11.03 4.35
C MET A 51 -10.89 9.54 4.62
N SER A 52 -11.46 9.20 5.77
CA SER A 52 -11.80 7.81 6.09
C SER A 52 -13.08 7.39 5.37
N LYS A 53 -13.42 6.10 5.50
CA LYS A 53 -14.68 5.55 4.95
C LYS A 53 -15.91 6.25 5.52
N ASP A 54 -15.82 6.75 6.75
CA ASP A 54 -16.91 7.46 7.44
C ASP A 54 -16.89 8.96 7.15
N LYS A 55 -16.09 9.39 6.19
CA LYS A 55 -15.90 10.80 5.79
C LYS A 55 -15.32 11.67 6.90
N GLU A 56 -14.64 11.06 7.85
CA GLU A 56 -13.87 11.78 8.87
C GLU A 56 -12.46 12.03 8.36
N SER A 57 -11.89 13.17 8.75
CA SER A 57 -10.50 13.48 8.42
C SER A 57 -9.55 12.62 9.24
N ILE A 58 -8.58 11.99 8.58
CA ILE A 58 -7.55 11.19 9.22
C ILE A 58 -6.19 11.81 8.91
N GLU A 59 -5.37 11.99 9.93
CA GLU A 59 -3.99 12.42 9.74
C GLU A 59 -3.12 11.22 9.38
N LEU A 60 -2.44 11.30 8.25
CA LEU A 60 -1.53 10.26 7.77
C LEU A 60 -0.12 10.50 8.28
N SER A 61 0.59 9.43 8.63
CA SER A 61 2.03 9.50 8.94
C SER A 61 2.86 9.63 7.68
N GLY A 62 2.42 9.04 6.57
CA GLY A 62 3.12 9.13 5.31
C GLY A 62 2.44 8.35 4.21
N VAL A 63 3.12 8.30 3.07
CA VAL A 63 2.66 7.58 1.88
C VAL A 63 3.82 6.76 1.33
N ALA A 64 3.57 5.50 0.99
CA ALA A 64 4.54 4.63 0.33
C ALA A 64 4.12 4.38 -1.11
N LEU A 65 5.04 4.58 -2.04
CA LEU A 65 4.82 4.37 -3.47
C LEU A 65 5.64 3.18 -3.95
N PHE A 66 4.99 2.23 -4.63
CA PHE A 66 5.60 1.00 -5.11
C PHE A 66 5.51 0.92 -6.63
N ILE A 67 6.58 0.46 -7.26
CA ILE A 67 6.59 0.23 -8.71
C ILE A 67 5.75 -1.01 -9.03
N GLY A 68 4.81 -0.86 -9.95
CA GLY A 68 3.98 -1.97 -10.41
C GLY A 68 2.96 -2.44 -9.37
N ASP A 69 2.53 -3.69 -9.48
CA ASP A 69 1.55 -4.29 -8.57
C ASP A 69 2.22 -4.86 -7.33
N LEU A 70 1.97 -4.22 -6.18
CA LEU A 70 2.53 -4.65 -4.90
C LEU A 70 2.05 -6.04 -4.50
N CYS A 71 0.79 -6.35 -4.78
CA CYS A 71 0.16 -7.61 -4.36
C CYS A 71 -0.64 -8.22 -5.51
N PRO A 72 0.05 -8.88 -6.47
CA PRO A 72 -0.64 -9.55 -7.58
C PRO A 72 -1.64 -10.57 -7.06
N GLY A 73 -2.84 -10.57 -7.63
CA GLY A 73 -3.91 -11.48 -7.22
C GLY A 73 -4.81 -10.92 -6.12
N ILE A 74 -4.46 -9.80 -5.53
CA ILE A 74 -5.30 -9.13 -4.52
C ILE A 74 -5.80 -7.82 -5.14
N PRO A 75 -7.09 -7.75 -5.55
CA PRO A 75 -7.59 -6.58 -6.27
C PRO A 75 -7.83 -5.36 -5.37
N ILE A 76 -8.11 -5.59 -4.09
CA ILE A 76 -8.45 -4.51 -3.14
C ILE A 76 -7.58 -4.62 -1.90
N ILE A 77 -6.91 -3.54 -1.56
CA ILE A 77 -6.14 -3.41 -0.33
C ILE A 77 -7.02 -2.68 0.68
N ALA A 78 -7.66 -3.44 1.57
CA ALA A 78 -8.59 -2.88 2.55
C ALA A 78 -7.89 -2.49 3.85
N SER A 79 -6.96 -3.31 4.33
CA SER A 79 -6.23 -3.06 5.55
C SER A 79 -4.92 -3.85 5.56
N GLY A 80 -4.07 -3.55 6.52
CA GLY A 80 -2.81 -4.24 6.70
C GLY A 80 -1.85 -3.43 7.54
N THR A 81 -0.60 -3.89 7.60
CA THR A 81 0.47 -3.20 8.31
C THR A 81 1.73 -3.17 7.46
N VAL A 82 2.60 -2.19 7.73
CA VAL A 82 3.91 -2.12 7.11
C VAL A 82 4.98 -1.92 8.18
N LEU A 83 6.15 -2.51 7.95
CA LEU A 83 7.33 -2.34 8.79
C LEU A 83 8.40 -1.62 8.00
N VAL A 84 8.85 -0.48 8.52
CA VAL A 84 9.96 0.28 7.97
C VAL A 84 11.04 0.36 9.06
N GLY A 85 12.07 -0.46 8.92
CA GLY A 85 13.05 -0.62 9.99
C GLY A 85 12.40 -1.22 11.23
N GLU A 86 12.41 -0.49 12.34
CA GLU A 86 11.78 -0.91 13.60
C GLU A 86 10.39 -0.28 13.82
N GLN A 87 9.92 0.53 12.87
CA GLN A 87 8.64 1.22 12.99
C GLN A 87 7.56 0.47 12.24
N GLU A 88 6.39 0.32 12.89
CA GLU A 88 5.22 -0.28 12.31
C GLU A 88 4.14 0.79 12.06
N TYR A 89 3.53 0.74 10.89
CA TYR A 89 2.42 1.62 10.52
C TYR A 89 1.25 0.78 10.04
N SER A 90 0.04 1.29 10.28
CA SER A 90 -1.17 0.67 9.73
C SER A 90 -1.47 1.24 8.36
N ILE A 91 -2.05 0.43 7.49
CA ILE A 91 -2.49 0.88 6.17
C ILE A 91 -3.90 1.47 6.31
N ASN A 92 -4.04 2.76 6.01
CA ASN A 92 -5.35 3.40 5.98
C ASN A 92 -6.08 3.07 4.67
N LYS A 93 -5.34 3.15 3.55
CA LYS A 93 -5.89 2.91 2.23
C LYS A 93 -4.79 2.48 1.28
N GLY A 94 -5.07 1.48 0.45
CA GLY A 94 -4.19 1.11 -0.65
C GLY A 94 -4.89 1.35 -1.98
N THR A 95 -4.16 1.87 -2.95
CA THR A 95 -4.69 2.15 -4.28
C THR A 95 -3.75 1.64 -5.34
N LYS A 96 -4.28 0.87 -6.30
CA LYS A 96 -3.54 0.45 -7.48
C LYS A 96 -3.86 1.42 -8.62
N ASN A 97 -2.83 2.02 -9.20
CA ASN A 97 -2.97 2.98 -10.28
C ASN A 97 -2.70 2.29 -11.61
N TYR A 98 -3.72 2.23 -12.46
CA TYR A 98 -3.71 1.40 -13.66
C TYR A 98 -3.28 2.17 -14.92
N ASN A 99 -2.62 1.44 -15.81
CA ASN A 99 -2.40 1.88 -17.19
C ASN A 99 -3.71 1.72 -17.97
N PRO A 100 -3.84 2.39 -19.13
CA PRO A 100 -5.03 2.24 -19.99
C PRO A 100 -5.30 0.80 -20.45
N ASP A 101 -4.30 -0.08 -20.46
CA ASP A 101 -4.47 -1.48 -20.83
C ASP A 101 -4.91 -2.39 -19.66
N GLY A 102 -5.10 -1.83 -18.47
CA GLY A 102 -5.53 -2.58 -17.29
C GLY A 102 -4.41 -3.12 -16.41
N THR A 103 -3.14 -2.97 -16.82
CA THR A 103 -2.01 -3.35 -15.95
C THR A 103 -1.76 -2.28 -14.89
N VAL A 104 -1.13 -2.68 -13.78
CA VAL A 104 -0.84 -1.75 -12.69
C VAL A 104 0.46 -1.01 -12.96
N ASN A 105 0.40 0.32 -13.01
CA ASN A 105 1.59 1.16 -13.17
C ASN A 105 2.35 1.30 -11.86
N TYR A 106 1.65 1.66 -10.79
CA TYR A 106 2.23 1.75 -9.45
C TYR A 106 1.15 1.58 -8.38
N THR A 107 1.59 1.28 -7.16
CA THR A 107 0.70 1.08 -6.01
C THR A 107 1.02 2.13 -4.95
N THR A 108 -0.01 2.71 -4.33
CA THR A 108 0.12 3.70 -3.28
C THR A 108 -0.48 3.16 -1.98
N LEU A 109 0.25 3.26 -0.86
CA LEU A 109 -0.27 2.94 0.46
C LEU A 109 -0.26 4.20 1.32
N GLU A 110 -1.40 4.55 1.90
CA GLU A 110 -1.52 5.61 2.89
C GLU A 110 -1.31 5.00 4.28
N LEU A 111 -0.35 5.56 5.04
CA LEU A 111 0.08 5.02 6.34
C LEU A 111 -0.37 5.90 7.50
N ILE A 112 -0.83 5.25 8.55
CA ILE A 112 -1.23 5.92 9.79
C ILE A 112 -0.53 5.35 11.01
#